data_45f10dac77e71b2c82a14ddf618245cf
#
_entry.id   45f10dac77e71b2c82a14ddf618245cf
#
_cell.length_a   1.000
_cell.length_b   1.000
_cell.length_c   1.000
_cell.angle_alpha   90.00
_cell.angle_beta   90.00
_cell.angle_gamma   90.00
#
_symmetry.space_group_name_H-M   'P 1'
#
loop_
_entity.id
_entity.type
_entity.pdbx_description
1 polymer ?
#
loop_
_entity_poly.entity_id
_entity_poly.type
_entity_poly.pdbx_seq_one_letter_code
_entity_poly.pdbx_strand_id
1 'polypeptide(L)'
;MRRAILIAFLAGALLLLVAACGSEGVTSPAPVTVVGTLAQAAPEPATPAFKLKGDPTAGAAIFGKAACAGCHTLAAAHATGTVGPDLDTVSPKPDFRLATARVTLGKGVMPSFKGTLDPQQIQAVAQYVSSVAGK
;
A
#
# COMPACT_ATOMS: atom_id res chain seq x y z
N MET A 1 -65.37 7.44 -18.11
CA MET A 1 -64.70 8.70 -18.45
C MET A 1 -63.60 9.08 -17.43
N ARG A 2 -63.84 9.11 -16.09
CA ARG A 2 -62.81 9.53 -15.09
C ARG A 2 -61.52 8.69 -15.08
N ARG A 3 -61.61 7.35 -15.30
CA ARG A 3 -60.44 6.46 -15.31
C ARG A 3 -59.56 6.67 -16.54
N ALA A 4 -60.12 6.99 -17.71
CA ALA A 4 -59.37 7.25 -18.92
C ALA A 4 -58.56 8.57 -18.85
N ILE A 5 -59.12 9.58 -18.19
CA ILE A 5 -58.47 10.87 -17.96
C ILE A 5 -57.30 10.72 -17.01
N LEU A 6 -57.40 9.94 -15.94
CA LEU A 6 -56.33 9.68 -14.98
C LEU A 6 -55.14 8.93 -15.64
N ILE A 7 -55.42 7.97 -16.50
CA ILE A 7 -54.37 7.22 -17.23
C ILE A 7 -53.64 8.14 -18.21
N ALA A 8 -54.32 9.02 -18.88
CA ALA A 8 -53.72 9.98 -19.81
C ALA A 8 -52.80 11.00 -19.09
N PHE A 9 -53.19 11.45 -17.88
CA PHE A 9 -52.36 12.33 -17.05
C PHE A 9 -51.11 11.64 -16.50
N LEU A 10 -51.22 10.36 -16.07
CA LEU A 10 -50.09 9.58 -15.60
C LEU A 10 -49.11 9.26 -16.72
N ALA A 11 -49.57 8.96 -17.92
CA ALA A 11 -48.70 8.70 -19.09
C ALA A 11 -47.99 9.99 -19.55
N GLY A 12 -48.65 11.15 -19.50
CA GLY A 12 -48.05 12.44 -19.82
C GLY A 12 -46.97 12.88 -18.82
N ALA A 13 -47.20 12.63 -17.53
CA ALA A 13 -46.21 12.93 -16.49
C ALA A 13 -44.95 12.04 -16.56
N LEU A 14 -45.09 10.80 -16.99
CA LEU A 14 -43.99 9.87 -17.15
C LEU A 14 -43.10 10.23 -18.36
N LEU A 15 -43.69 10.77 -19.43
CA LEU A 15 -42.94 11.20 -20.63
C LEU A 15 -42.13 12.48 -20.39
N LEU A 16 -42.53 13.33 -19.47
CA LEU A 16 -41.80 14.57 -19.14
C LEU A 16 -40.54 14.32 -18.24
N LEU A 17 -40.48 13.18 -17.54
CA LEU A 17 -39.38 12.84 -16.69
C LEU A 17 -38.17 12.26 -17.44
N VAL A 18 -38.30 11.85 -18.70
CA VAL A 18 -37.23 11.26 -19.49
C VAL A 18 -36.41 12.32 -20.28
N ALA A 19 -36.92 13.55 -20.37
CA ALA A 19 -36.26 14.61 -21.13
C ALA A 19 -35.23 15.44 -20.32
N ALA A 20 -35.00 15.10 -19.04
CA ALA A 20 -34.10 15.85 -18.15
C ALA A 20 -32.71 15.21 -17.96
N CYS A 21 -32.33 14.20 -18.76
CA CYS A 21 -30.92 13.81 -18.88
C CYS A 21 -30.21 14.81 -19.81
N GLY A 22 -29.90 15.98 -19.27
CA GLY A 22 -29.00 16.92 -19.91
C GLY A 22 -27.64 16.22 -20.14
N SER A 23 -27.20 16.17 -21.39
CA SER A 23 -25.83 15.82 -21.73
C SER A 23 -24.93 16.90 -21.11
N GLU A 24 -24.38 16.61 -19.93
CA GLU A 24 -23.24 17.38 -19.45
C GLU A 24 -22.11 17.19 -20.47
N GLY A 25 -21.92 18.21 -21.28
CA GLY A 25 -20.81 18.25 -22.22
C GLY A 25 -19.52 18.08 -21.44
N VAL A 26 -18.86 16.94 -21.63
CA VAL A 26 -17.48 16.73 -21.17
C VAL A 26 -16.66 17.76 -21.91
N THR A 27 -16.39 18.91 -21.27
CA THR A 27 -15.39 19.85 -21.73
C THR A 27 -14.04 19.17 -21.55
N SER A 28 -13.58 18.48 -22.59
CA SER A 28 -12.19 18.05 -22.65
C SER A 28 -11.33 19.30 -22.50
N PRO A 29 -10.44 19.37 -21.49
CA PRO A 29 -9.51 20.47 -21.40
C PRO A 29 -8.65 20.45 -22.67
N ALA A 30 -8.71 21.53 -23.44
CA ALA A 30 -7.82 21.70 -24.58
C ALA A 30 -6.37 21.64 -24.06
N PRO A 31 -5.46 20.90 -24.71
CA PRO A 31 -4.07 20.87 -24.29
C PRO A 31 -3.51 22.29 -24.44
N VAL A 32 -3.25 22.94 -23.31
CA VAL A 32 -2.49 24.18 -23.28
C VAL A 32 -1.06 23.81 -23.62
N THR A 33 -0.65 24.10 -24.86
CA THR A 33 0.76 23.98 -25.24
C THR A 33 1.50 25.09 -24.50
N VAL A 34 2.09 24.74 -23.36
CA VAL A 34 3.01 25.63 -22.65
C VAL A 34 4.31 25.65 -23.45
N VAL A 35 4.43 26.62 -24.37
CA VAL A 35 5.70 26.94 -25.02
C VAL A 35 6.51 27.78 -24.03
N GLY A 36 7.11 27.11 -23.05
CA GLY A 36 8.10 27.68 -22.16
C GLY A 36 9.31 26.77 -22.17
N THR A 37 10.50 27.32 -22.33
CA THR A 37 11.72 26.61 -21.95
C THR A 37 11.58 26.25 -20.48
N LEU A 38 11.44 24.94 -20.19
CA LEU A 38 11.57 24.46 -18.83
C LEU A 38 12.92 24.98 -18.33
N ALA A 39 12.91 25.89 -17.34
CA ALA A 39 14.12 26.20 -16.63
C ALA A 39 14.69 24.85 -16.19
N GLN A 40 15.86 24.50 -16.76
CA GLN A 40 16.57 23.28 -16.39
C GLN A 40 16.76 23.35 -14.88
N ALA A 41 16.02 22.52 -14.16
CA ALA A 41 16.16 22.44 -12.71
C ALA A 41 17.66 22.29 -12.43
N ALA A 42 18.20 23.19 -11.60
CA ALA A 42 19.56 23.02 -11.11
C ALA A 42 19.69 21.56 -10.67
N PRO A 43 20.82 20.87 -10.97
CA PRO A 43 21.00 19.49 -10.55
C PRO A 43 20.70 19.44 -9.06
N GLU A 44 19.61 18.76 -8.69
CA GLU A 44 19.31 18.55 -7.29
C GLU A 44 20.55 17.93 -6.66
N PRO A 45 20.97 18.42 -5.48
CA PRO A 45 22.07 17.78 -4.77
C PRO A 45 21.70 16.30 -4.70
N ALA A 46 22.58 15.45 -5.27
CA ALA A 46 22.33 14.03 -5.37
C ALA A 46 21.92 13.54 -3.98
N THR A 47 20.62 13.34 -3.78
CA THR A 47 20.12 12.68 -2.59
C THR A 47 20.90 11.38 -2.51
N PRO A 48 21.65 11.14 -1.42
CA PRO A 48 22.46 9.95 -1.33
C PRO A 48 21.56 8.78 -1.67
N ALA A 49 21.93 8.01 -2.69
CA ALA A 49 21.13 6.91 -3.20
C ALA A 49 20.70 6.09 -1.98
N PHE A 50 19.44 6.17 -1.64
CA PHE A 50 18.89 5.45 -0.51
C PHE A 50 19.17 3.98 -0.81
N LYS A 51 20.14 3.39 -0.10
CA LYS A 51 20.46 1.98 -0.26
C LYS A 51 19.23 1.22 0.22
N LEU A 52 18.31 0.90 -0.72
CA LEU A 52 17.07 0.16 -0.48
C LEU A 52 17.30 -1.28 0.01
N LYS A 53 18.54 -1.64 0.31
CA LYS A 53 18.94 -2.92 0.87
C LYS A 53 19.48 -2.71 2.27
N GLY A 54 18.70 -3.09 3.28
CA GLY A 54 19.17 -3.18 4.64
C GLY A 54 20.28 -4.23 4.79
N ASP A 55 21.06 -4.14 5.85
CA ASP A 55 22.05 -5.15 6.21
C ASP A 55 21.34 -6.37 6.83
N PRO A 56 21.34 -7.55 6.18
CA PRO A 56 20.67 -8.72 6.71
C PRO A 56 21.30 -9.24 8.01
N THR A 57 22.58 -9.00 8.25
CA THR A 57 23.27 -9.38 9.49
C THR A 57 22.76 -8.57 10.67
N ALA A 58 22.68 -7.25 10.49
CA ALA A 58 22.04 -6.37 11.46
C ALA A 58 20.56 -6.73 11.63
N GLY A 59 19.87 -7.09 10.54
CA GLY A 59 18.48 -7.53 10.54
C GLY A 59 18.23 -8.77 11.39
N ALA A 60 19.10 -9.76 11.34
CA ALA A 60 19.01 -10.95 12.19
C ALA A 60 19.10 -10.60 13.68
N ALA A 61 20.03 -9.73 14.05
CA ALA A 61 20.18 -9.25 15.43
C ALA A 61 18.94 -8.47 15.89
N ILE A 62 18.35 -7.64 15.03
CA ILE A 62 17.14 -6.88 15.31
C ILE A 62 15.95 -7.83 15.48
N PHE A 63 15.80 -8.85 14.63
CA PHE A 63 14.72 -9.84 14.72
C PHE A 63 14.67 -10.51 16.10
N GLY A 64 15.81 -10.86 16.64
CA GLY A 64 15.89 -11.42 18.00
C GLY A 64 15.58 -10.40 19.10
N LYS A 65 16.09 -9.17 18.98
CA LYS A 65 16.01 -8.14 20.04
C LYS A 65 14.66 -7.40 20.07
N ALA A 66 14.03 -7.19 18.91
CA ALA A 66 12.79 -6.42 18.77
C ALA A 66 11.51 -7.25 18.98
N ALA A 67 11.62 -8.36 19.69
CA ALA A 67 10.52 -9.28 20.02
C ALA A 67 9.83 -9.96 18.81
N CYS A 68 10.37 -9.88 17.60
CA CYS A 68 9.82 -10.58 16.43
C CYS A 68 9.77 -12.10 16.65
N ALA A 69 10.83 -12.66 17.25
CA ALA A 69 10.98 -14.07 17.59
C ALA A 69 9.93 -14.58 18.61
N GLY A 70 9.36 -13.70 19.42
CA GLY A 70 8.31 -14.06 20.38
C GLY A 70 6.95 -14.32 19.71
N CYS A 71 6.75 -13.80 18.50
CA CYS A 71 5.49 -13.94 17.79
C CYS A 71 5.59 -14.82 16.53
N HIS A 72 6.74 -14.85 15.86
CA HIS A 72 6.93 -15.56 14.60
C HIS A 72 7.81 -16.80 14.76
N THR A 73 7.44 -17.87 14.05
CA THR A 73 8.34 -19.01 13.79
C THR A 73 9.29 -18.63 12.65
N LEU A 74 10.58 -18.84 12.83
CA LEU A 74 11.61 -18.68 11.81
C LEU A 74 12.86 -19.47 12.19
N ALA A 75 13.11 -20.58 11.52
CA ALA A 75 14.21 -21.49 11.82
C ALA A 75 15.58 -20.80 11.74
N ALA A 76 15.79 -19.93 10.75
CA ALA A 76 17.02 -19.16 10.57
C ALA A 76 17.33 -18.21 11.75
N ALA A 77 16.34 -17.89 12.58
CA ALA A 77 16.49 -17.07 13.78
C ALA A 77 16.32 -17.89 15.07
N HIS A 78 16.20 -19.21 15.00
CA HIS A 78 15.82 -20.09 16.14
C HIS A 78 14.56 -19.59 16.86
N ALA A 79 13.63 -18.99 16.12
CA ALA A 79 12.41 -18.43 16.65
C ALA A 79 11.26 -19.44 16.55
N THR A 80 10.48 -19.55 17.63
CA THR A 80 9.40 -20.55 17.76
C THR A 80 8.06 -19.93 18.14
N GLY A 81 7.91 -18.60 17.98
CA GLY A 81 6.67 -17.89 18.27
C GLY A 81 5.54 -18.30 17.32
N THR A 82 4.32 -18.46 17.86
CA THR A 82 3.15 -18.96 17.12
C THR A 82 1.98 -17.98 17.08
N VAL A 83 2.18 -16.75 17.56
CA VAL A 83 1.15 -15.69 17.55
C VAL A 83 0.99 -15.09 16.15
N GLY A 84 2.10 -14.90 15.45
CA GLY A 84 2.15 -14.44 14.07
C GLY A 84 2.27 -15.59 13.08
N PRO A 85 2.25 -15.32 11.78
CA PRO A 85 2.51 -16.32 10.76
C PRO A 85 3.87 -16.99 10.93
N ASP A 86 3.91 -18.30 10.64
CA ASP A 86 5.14 -19.05 10.46
C ASP A 86 5.85 -18.55 9.19
N LEU A 87 7.02 -17.93 9.38
CA LEU A 87 7.78 -17.32 8.28
C LEU A 87 8.55 -18.35 7.45
N ASP A 88 8.75 -19.58 7.94
CA ASP A 88 9.38 -20.66 7.15
C ASP A 88 8.42 -21.19 6.08
N THR A 89 7.11 -21.23 6.37
CA THR A 89 6.10 -21.81 5.49
C THR A 89 5.20 -20.77 4.81
N VAL A 90 5.38 -19.49 5.12
CA VAL A 90 4.52 -18.41 4.58
C VAL A 90 4.54 -18.37 3.06
N SER A 91 3.33 -18.37 2.45
CA SER A 91 3.15 -18.28 1.01
C SER A 91 2.08 -17.22 0.67
N PRO A 92 2.33 -16.32 -0.29
CA PRO A 92 3.61 -16.13 -0.98
C PRO A 92 4.71 -15.63 -0.04
N LYS A 93 5.96 -15.96 -0.37
CA LYS A 93 7.13 -15.46 0.37
C LYS A 93 7.13 -13.93 0.40
N PRO A 94 7.31 -13.29 1.57
CA PRO A 94 7.36 -11.85 1.65
C PRO A 94 8.60 -11.30 0.95
N ASP A 95 8.40 -10.40 0.01
CA ASP A 95 9.48 -9.61 -0.56
C ASP A 95 9.91 -8.49 0.41
N PHE A 96 11.01 -7.82 0.09
CA PHE A 96 11.55 -6.72 0.89
C PHE A 96 10.52 -5.59 1.12
N ARG A 97 9.74 -5.25 0.10
CA ARG A 97 8.75 -4.15 0.20
C ARG A 97 7.61 -4.53 1.13
N LEU A 98 7.09 -5.74 0.99
CA LEU A 98 6.03 -6.25 1.85
C LEU A 98 6.51 -6.35 3.30
N ALA A 99 7.70 -6.92 3.53
CA ALA A 99 8.30 -7.02 4.85
C ALA A 99 8.49 -5.64 5.49
N THR A 100 9.04 -4.67 4.74
CA THR A 100 9.20 -3.28 5.20
C THR A 100 7.85 -2.66 5.59
N ALA A 101 6.83 -2.81 4.74
CA ALA A 101 5.50 -2.28 5.04
C ALA A 101 4.89 -2.91 6.29
N ARG A 102 5.03 -4.21 6.48
CA ARG A 102 4.52 -4.93 7.67
C ARG A 102 5.20 -4.49 8.94
N VAL A 103 6.53 -4.39 8.94
CA VAL A 103 7.28 -3.93 10.11
C VAL A 103 6.96 -2.46 10.41
N THR A 104 6.85 -1.61 9.39
CA THR A 104 6.55 -0.19 9.59
C THR A 104 5.15 0.05 10.14
N LEU A 105 4.14 -0.60 9.54
CA LEU A 105 2.74 -0.27 9.80
C LEU A 105 2.05 -1.25 10.76
N GLY A 106 2.61 -2.44 10.94
CA GLY A 106 1.94 -3.54 11.60
C GLY A 106 0.83 -4.16 10.75
N LYS A 107 0.17 -5.18 11.26
CA LYS A 107 -1.07 -5.75 10.71
C LYS A 107 -1.77 -6.65 11.72
N GLY A 108 -3.02 -6.40 11.97
CA GLY A 108 -3.79 -7.17 12.96
C GLY A 108 -3.18 -7.07 14.34
N VAL A 109 -2.73 -8.19 14.91
CA VAL A 109 -2.08 -8.24 16.22
C VAL A 109 -0.59 -7.84 16.18
N MET A 110 0.02 -7.78 15.00
CA MET A 110 1.40 -7.31 14.85
C MET A 110 1.45 -5.79 15.04
N PRO A 111 2.21 -5.28 16.02
CA PRO A 111 2.31 -3.85 16.25
C PRO A 111 3.08 -3.13 15.14
N SER A 112 2.90 -1.83 15.04
CA SER A 112 3.76 -0.96 14.25
C SER A 112 5.09 -0.75 14.99
N PHE A 113 6.20 -0.90 14.29
CA PHE A 113 7.53 -0.61 14.81
C PHE A 113 8.03 0.80 14.42
N LYS A 114 7.19 1.58 13.71
CA LYS A 114 7.48 2.98 13.42
C LYS A 114 7.62 3.76 14.73
N GLY A 115 8.80 4.31 14.97
CA GLY A 115 9.11 5.04 16.22
C GLY A 115 9.77 4.17 17.30
N THR A 116 9.72 2.84 17.20
CA THR A 116 10.49 1.93 18.06
C THR A 116 11.80 1.54 17.37
N LEU A 117 11.74 1.32 16.06
CA LEU A 117 12.91 1.09 15.20
C LEU A 117 13.08 2.30 14.27
N ASP A 118 14.31 2.68 14.03
CA ASP A 118 14.62 3.67 13.02
C ASP A 118 14.42 3.09 11.59
N PRO A 119 14.35 3.94 10.55
CA PRO A 119 14.13 3.47 9.18
C PRO A 119 15.17 2.49 8.67
N GLN A 120 16.42 2.60 9.10
CA GLN A 120 17.51 1.70 8.68
C GLN A 120 17.35 0.34 9.36
N GLN A 121 16.98 0.31 10.63
CA GLN A 121 16.66 -0.92 11.37
C GLN A 121 15.47 -1.66 10.77
N ILE A 122 14.41 -0.92 10.39
CA ILE A 122 13.25 -1.51 9.71
C ILE A 122 13.66 -2.15 8.38
N GLN A 123 14.49 -1.46 7.60
CA GLN A 123 15.00 -2.01 6.33
C GLN A 123 15.91 -3.23 6.56
N ALA A 124 16.75 -3.20 7.56
CA ALA A 124 17.64 -4.31 7.89
C ALA A 124 16.85 -5.58 8.25
N VAL A 125 15.87 -5.48 9.16
CA VAL A 125 15.04 -6.64 9.53
C VAL A 125 14.15 -7.10 8.38
N ALA A 126 13.63 -6.20 7.55
CA ALA A 126 12.86 -6.55 6.36
C ALA A 126 13.71 -7.29 5.32
N GLN A 127 14.96 -6.85 5.12
CA GLN A 127 15.92 -7.53 4.24
C GLN A 127 16.27 -8.94 4.76
N TYR A 128 16.49 -9.07 6.06
CA TYR A 128 16.73 -10.36 6.67
C TYR A 128 15.54 -11.30 6.43
N VAL A 129 14.34 -10.91 6.84
CA VAL A 129 13.13 -11.74 6.68
C VAL A 129 12.92 -12.13 5.22
N SER A 130 12.98 -11.18 4.28
CA SER A 130 12.79 -11.48 2.86
C SER A 130 13.87 -12.42 2.29
N SER A 131 15.04 -12.47 2.89
CA SER A 131 16.13 -13.36 2.46
C SER A 131 15.96 -14.79 2.95
N VAL A 132 15.34 -15.02 4.12
CA VAL A 132 15.30 -16.34 4.79
C VAL A 132 13.91 -16.95 4.88
N ALA A 133 12.83 -16.18 4.83
CA ALA A 133 11.46 -16.67 4.89
C ALA A 133 11.10 -17.54 3.67
N GLY A 134 10.19 -18.50 3.84
CA GLY A 134 9.69 -19.37 2.77
C GLY A 134 10.78 -20.29 2.17
N LYS A 135 11.67 -20.79 3.00
CA LYS A 135 12.74 -21.72 2.58
C LYS A 135 12.55 -23.08 3.22
#